data_c8695bfe7d7859deb1f7df763b49710a
#
_entry.id   c8695bfe7d7859deb1f7df763b49710a
#
_cell.length_a   1.000
_cell.length_b   1.000
_cell.length_c   1.000
_cell.angle_alpha   90.00
_cell.angle_beta   90.00
_cell.angle_gamma   90.00
#
_symmetry.space_group_name_H-M   'P 1'
#
loop_
_entity.id
_entity.type
_entity.pdbx_description
1 polymer ?
#
loop_
_entity_poly.entity_id
_entity_poly.type
_entity_poly.pdbx_seq_one_letter_code
_entity_poly.pdbx_strand_id
1 'polypeptide(L)'
;QYRPDHFTGVATIVTQLFNLIQPDRAYFGQKDAQQLAIIQRLAQDLNIPVVIVPCPIIREPSGLALSSRNQYLTELENEQAAKIYHSLHQAKLAFTQGEINATALTNLVRQELAATEEVKIQYVELVDPLSLQSIEQIKQIGLLAIAVYLGSTRLIDNIVLQKRQPIIAIDGPAGAGKSTVTRSLAHQLGLLYLDTGAMYRAVTWLVMGSGIALDDHQAIANLLQDLDLKLTSPSSMDLPTIVHINGQEVTTAIRTPEVTANVSAIAAQAAVREKLVQMQQQWGEKGGLIAEGRDIGTNVFPDAELKIFLTATPAERARRRLPDLQAQGINDIDLQQLEQDIQRRDEQDSNRAIAPLKKADDAIELISDDLSIDEVIKTIMDLYQQI
;
A
#
# COMPACT_ATOMS: atom_id res chain seq x y z
N GLN A 1 -3.02 8.78 30.53
CA GLN A 1 -2.81 8.61 31.98
C GLN A 1 -1.34 8.87 32.38
N TYR A 2 -0.35 8.52 31.55
CA TYR A 2 1.09 8.60 31.91
C TYR A 2 1.75 9.96 31.63
N ARG A 3 1.10 10.89 30.90
CA ARG A 3 1.61 12.24 30.56
C ARG A 3 0.45 13.23 30.44
N PRO A 4 -0.19 13.65 31.53
CA PRO A 4 -1.46 14.40 31.48
C PRO A 4 -1.37 15.70 30.68
N ASP A 5 -0.31 16.49 30.77
CA ASP A 5 -0.19 17.80 30.10
C ASP A 5 0.50 17.75 28.74
N HIS A 6 1.08 16.60 28.38
CA HIS A 6 1.85 16.46 27.13
C HIS A 6 1.00 16.72 25.89
N PHE A 7 -0.16 16.09 25.81
CA PHE A 7 -1.02 16.20 24.63
C PHE A 7 -1.75 17.54 24.52
N THR A 8 -1.98 18.23 25.64
CA THR A 8 -2.45 19.61 25.62
C THR A 8 -1.41 20.52 24.95
N GLY A 9 -0.14 20.34 25.30
CA GLY A 9 0.96 21.07 24.63
C GLY A 9 1.08 20.73 23.15
N VAL A 10 1.02 19.46 22.78
CA VAL A 10 1.02 19.02 21.37
C VAL A 10 -0.13 19.65 20.60
N ALA A 11 -1.36 19.55 21.11
CA ALA A 11 -2.56 20.13 20.48
C ALA A 11 -2.41 21.64 20.29
N THR A 12 -1.90 22.35 21.30
CA THR A 12 -1.68 23.80 21.23
C THR A 12 -0.70 24.17 20.12
N ILE A 13 0.48 23.54 20.09
CA ILE A 13 1.52 23.84 19.10
C ILE A 13 1.06 23.47 17.70
N VAL A 14 0.44 22.30 17.52
CA VAL A 14 -0.03 21.87 16.19
C VAL A 14 -1.15 22.80 15.70
N THR A 15 -2.08 23.23 16.56
CA THR A 15 -3.11 24.20 16.19
C THR A 15 -2.49 25.54 15.75
N GLN A 16 -1.48 26.03 16.47
CA GLN A 16 -0.76 27.25 16.08
C GLN A 16 -0.09 27.09 14.72
N LEU A 17 0.57 25.95 14.47
CA LEU A 17 1.20 25.67 13.17
C LEU A 17 0.16 25.60 12.04
N PHE A 18 -0.97 24.95 12.24
CA PHE A 18 -2.04 24.90 11.25
C PHE A 18 -2.60 26.28 10.92
N ASN A 19 -2.79 27.15 11.93
CA ASN A 19 -3.27 28.50 11.73
C ASN A 19 -2.24 29.43 11.04
N LEU A 20 -0.95 29.23 11.31
CA LEU A 20 0.12 30.06 10.74
C LEU A 20 0.47 29.64 9.31
N ILE A 21 0.56 28.33 9.06
CA ILE A 21 1.04 27.78 7.78
C ILE A 21 -0.13 27.55 6.83
N GLN A 22 -1.32 27.23 7.37
CA GLN A 22 -2.54 26.88 6.62
C GLN A 22 -2.28 25.79 5.57
N PRO A 23 -1.72 24.64 5.96
CA PRO A 23 -1.38 23.60 5.01
C PRO A 23 -2.65 22.88 4.54
N ASP A 24 -2.69 22.47 3.27
CA ASP A 24 -3.73 21.54 2.77
C ASP A 24 -3.63 20.18 3.44
N ARG A 25 -2.42 19.76 3.81
CA ARG A 25 -2.12 18.45 4.38
C ARG A 25 -1.05 18.48 5.44
N ALA A 26 -1.22 17.61 6.44
CA ALA A 26 -0.24 17.41 7.51
C ALA A 26 0.00 15.92 7.74
N TYR A 27 1.26 15.51 7.77
CA TYR A 27 1.69 14.12 7.82
C TYR A 27 2.10 13.74 9.24
N PHE A 28 1.48 12.67 9.77
CA PHE A 28 1.77 12.18 11.12
C PHE A 28 2.06 10.68 11.11
N GLY A 29 3.15 10.28 11.78
CA GLY A 29 3.54 8.88 11.87
C GLY A 29 2.57 8.05 12.71
N GLN A 30 2.16 6.90 12.21
CA GLN A 30 1.30 5.93 12.92
C GLN A 30 1.97 5.32 14.15
N LYS A 31 3.29 5.42 14.27
CA LYS A 31 4.01 4.98 15.47
C LYS A 31 3.52 5.65 16.75
N ASP A 32 3.28 6.96 16.69
CA ASP A 32 2.69 7.74 17.77
C ASP A 32 1.15 7.78 17.60
N ALA A 33 0.52 6.59 17.61
CA ALA A 33 -0.90 6.42 17.30
C ALA A 33 -1.83 7.29 18.15
N GLN A 34 -1.50 7.49 19.44
CA GLN A 34 -2.25 8.37 20.31
C GLN A 34 -2.17 9.84 19.85
N GLN A 35 -0.99 10.29 19.41
CA GLN A 35 -0.84 11.64 18.87
C GLN A 35 -1.64 11.81 17.58
N LEU A 36 -1.55 10.84 16.66
CA LEU A 36 -2.31 10.84 15.42
C LEU A 36 -3.81 10.94 15.66
N ALA A 37 -4.37 10.09 16.52
CA ALA A 37 -5.81 10.10 16.86
C ALA A 37 -6.25 11.45 17.46
N ILE A 38 -5.45 12.02 18.36
CA ILE A 38 -5.73 13.33 18.96
C ILE A 38 -5.72 14.45 17.90
N ILE A 39 -4.74 14.44 17.00
CA ILE A 39 -4.65 15.49 15.97
C ILE A 39 -5.77 15.34 14.93
N GLN A 40 -6.14 14.13 14.55
CA GLN A 40 -7.31 13.90 13.69
C GLN A 40 -8.60 14.44 14.34
N ARG A 41 -8.79 14.13 15.61
CA ARG A 41 -9.95 14.62 16.37
C ARG A 41 -9.93 16.14 16.51
N LEU A 42 -8.76 16.72 16.81
CA LEU A 42 -8.56 18.18 16.90
C LEU A 42 -8.96 18.88 15.59
N ALA A 43 -8.50 18.38 14.45
CA ALA A 43 -8.83 18.96 13.15
C ALA A 43 -10.33 18.92 12.87
N GLN A 44 -10.99 17.80 13.22
CA GLN A 44 -12.45 17.63 13.08
C GLN A 44 -13.22 18.57 14.02
N ASP A 45 -12.91 18.56 15.32
CA ASP A 45 -13.67 19.31 16.33
C ASP A 45 -13.53 20.83 16.13
N LEU A 46 -12.38 21.31 15.64
CA LEU A 46 -12.14 22.72 15.37
C LEU A 46 -12.44 23.12 13.91
N ASN A 47 -12.93 22.22 13.07
CA ASN A 47 -13.18 22.42 11.65
C ASN A 47 -11.98 23.05 10.91
N ILE A 48 -10.76 22.59 11.24
CA ILE A 48 -9.55 23.07 10.57
C ILE A 48 -9.48 22.44 9.18
N PRO A 49 -9.36 23.24 8.09
CA PRO A 49 -9.37 22.73 6.71
C PRO A 49 -8.02 22.10 6.33
N VAL A 50 -7.59 21.09 7.09
CA VAL A 50 -6.36 20.32 6.85
C VAL A 50 -6.67 18.84 6.75
N VAL A 51 -6.09 18.17 5.77
CA VAL A 51 -6.15 16.70 5.68
C VAL A 51 -5.01 16.11 6.51
N ILE A 52 -5.35 15.35 7.56
CA ILE A 52 -4.35 14.63 8.35
C ILE A 52 -4.04 13.31 7.65
N VAL A 53 -2.81 13.16 7.19
CA VAL A 53 -2.33 11.97 6.46
C VAL A 53 -1.53 11.08 7.42
N PRO A 54 -2.04 9.85 7.76
CA PRO A 54 -1.29 8.90 8.55
C PRO A 54 -0.14 8.32 7.72
N CYS A 55 1.09 8.34 8.27
CA CYS A 55 2.26 7.74 7.63
C CYS A 55 2.58 6.39 8.27
N PRO A 56 2.80 5.32 7.49
CA PRO A 56 3.15 4.00 8.00
C PRO A 56 4.40 4.02 8.88
N ILE A 57 4.47 3.06 9.80
CA ILE A 57 5.65 2.87 10.65
C ILE A 57 6.80 2.34 9.79
N ILE A 58 7.87 3.12 9.69
CA ILE A 58 9.11 2.68 9.04
C ILE A 58 9.90 1.87 10.06
N ARG A 59 10.47 0.73 9.63
CA ARG A 59 11.19 -0.20 10.49
C ARG A 59 12.60 -0.44 9.98
N GLU A 60 13.49 -0.76 10.89
CA GLU A 60 14.80 -1.30 10.60
C GLU A 60 14.67 -2.74 10.05
N PRO A 61 15.70 -3.31 9.42
CA PRO A 61 15.68 -4.71 8.96
C PRO A 61 15.36 -5.72 10.08
N SER A 62 15.67 -5.38 11.33
CA SER A 62 15.32 -6.15 12.53
C SER A 62 13.84 -6.15 12.88
N GLY A 63 13.02 -5.30 12.22
CA GLY A 63 11.63 -5.03 12.56
C GLY A 63 11.42 -3.90 13.58
N LEU A 64 12.47 -3.42 14.24
CA LEU A 64 12.38 -2.32 15.20
C LEU A 64 11.87 -1.04 14.52
N ALA A 65 10.85 -0.41 15.09
CA ALA A 65 10.32 0.84 14.59
C ALA A 65 11.36 1.97 14.69
N LEU A 66 11.64 2.67 13.58
CA LEU A 66 12.61 3.76 13.53
C LEU A 66 12.29 4.85 14.56
N SER A 67 13.30 5.24 15.32
CA SER A 67 13.21 6.27 16.35
C SER A 67 14.58 6.92 16.59
N SER A 68 14.56 8.23 16.87
CA SER A 68 15.76 8.90 17.41
C SER A 68 16.25 8.31 18.74
N ARG A 69 15.38 7.60 19.46
CA ARG A 69 15.75 6.93 20.71
C ARG A 69 16.55 5.66 20.51
N ASN A 70 16.51 5.04 19.32
CA ASN A 70 17.27 3.83 19.03
C ASN A 70 18.80 4.08 19.14
N GLN A 71 19.25 5.31 18.90
CA GLN A 71 20.66 5.71 19.09
C GLN A 71 21.19 5.60 20.53
N TYR A 72 20.31 5.49 21.52
CA TYR A 72 20.68 5.32 22.94
C TYR A 72 20.73 3.86 23.37
N LEU A 73 20.43 2.92 22.48
CA LEU A 73 20.46 1.49 22.74
C LEU A 73 21.88 0.96 22.46
N THR A 74 22.35 0.07 23.34
CA THR A 74 23.51 -0.77 23.06
C THR A 74 23.18 -1.80 21.96
N GLU A 75 24.17 -2.47 21.40
CA GLU A 75 23.95 -3.53 20.40
C GLU A 75 23.03 -4.63 20.94
N LEU A 76 23.28 -5.07 22.18
CA LEU A 76 22.43 -6.08 22.84
C LEU A 76 20.99 -5.60 23.05
N GLU A 77 20.81 -4.35 23.52
CA GLU A 77 19.48 -3.76 23.66
C GLU A 77 18.77 -3.60 22.31
N ASN A 78 19.51 -3.32 21.23
CA ASN A 78 18.94 -3.20 19.88
C ASN A 78 18.41 -4.56 19.38
N GLU A 79 19.18 -5.64 19.59
CA GLU A 79 18.72 -7.01 19.29
C GLU A 79 17.47 -7.38 20.11
N GLN A 80 17.44 -7.00 21.38
CA GLN A 80 16.28 -7.25 22.25
C GLN A 80 15.06 -6.39 21.84
N ALA A 81 15.27 -5.16 21.39
CA ALA A 81 14.21 -4.26 20.94
C ALA A 81 13.45 -4.80 19.71
N ALA A 82 14.12 -5.58 18.85
CA ALA A 82 13.46 -6.25 17.73
C ALA A 82 12.33 -7.21 18.16
N LYS A 83 12.41 -7.77 19.37
CA LYS A 83 11.38 -8.64 19.93
C LYS A 83 10.06 -7.92 20.19
N ILE A 84 10.06 -6.59 20.30
CA ILE A 84 8.84 -5.79 20.44
C ILE A 84 7.94 -6.00 19.23
N TYR A 85 8.50 -5.80 18.03
CA TYR A 85 7.72 -6.01 16.81
C TYR A 85 7.38 -7.48 16.58
N HIS A 86 8.32 -8.40 16.88
CA HIS A 86 8.05 -9.82 16.80
C HIS A 86 6.84 -10.24 17.65
N SER A 87 6.74 -9.77 18.89
CA SER A 87 5.60 -10.06 19.76
C SER A 87 4.27 -9.51 19.23
N LEU A 88 4.28 -8.30 18.67
CA LEU A 88 3.10 -7.72 18.01
C LEU A 88 2.71 -8.53 16.75
N HIS A 89 3.69 -9.01 16.00
CA HIS A 89 3.46 -9.83 14.83
C HIS A 89 2.87 -11.20 15.17
N GLN A 90 3.32 -11.85 16.27
CA GLN A 90 2.71 -13.07 16.76
C GLN A 90 1.23 -12.86 17.15
N ALA A 91 0.90 -11.72 17.78
CA ALA A 91 -0.48 -11.37 18.06
C ALA A 91 -1.29 -11.14 16.76
N LYS A 92 -0.69 -10.55 15.71
CA LYS A 92 -1.32 -10.43 14.39
C LYS A 92 -1.60 -11.81 13.78
N LEU A 93 -0.66 -12.73 13.86
CA LEU A 93 -0.86 -14.11 13.36
C LEU A 93 -1.99 -14.82 14.11
N ALA A 94 -2.05 -14.71 15.45
CA ALA A 94 -3.16 -15.26 16.22
C ALA A 94 -4.52 -14.64 15.84
N PHE A 95 -4.53 -13.32 15.58
CA PHE A 95 -5.73 -12.63 15.11
C PHE A 95 -6.18 -13.12 13.73
N THR A 96 -5.27 -13.33 12.78
CA THR A 96 -5.61 -13.88 11.46
C THR A 96 -6.13 -15.32 11.55
N GLN A 97 -5.70 -16.08 12.58
CA GLN A 97 -6.20 -17.41 12.89
C GLN A 97 -7.54 -17.41 13.65
N GLY A 98 -8.12 -16.23 13.89
CA GLY A 98 -9.45 -16.06 14.46
C GLY A 98 -9.49 -15.61 15.93
N GLU A 99 -8.34 -15.39 16.60
CA GLU A 99 -8.32 -14.83 17.95
C GLU A 99 -8.70 -13.35 17.94
N ILE A 100 -9.81 -12.99 18.55
CA ILE A 100 -10.32 -11.62 18.60
C ILE A 100 -10.34 -11.02 20.02
N ASN A 101 -10.05 -11.85 21.03
CA ASN A 101 -10.16 -11.43 22.43
C ASN A 101 -8.94 -10.60 22.85
N ALA A 102 -9.19 -9.42 23.42
CA ALA A 102 -8.16 -8.48 23.85
C ALA A 102 -7.20 -9.09 24.90
N THR A 103 -7.75 -9.83 25.86
CA THR A 103 -6.95 -10.44 26.91
C THR A 103 -6.01 -11.51 26.34
N ALA A 104 -6.49 -12.34 25.42
CA ALA A 104 -5.67 -13.35 24.77
C ALA A 104 -4.52 -12.70 23.96
N LEU A 105 -4.83 -11.74 23.10
CA LEU A 105 -3.85 -11.04 22.27
C LEU A 105 -2.81 -10.27 23.09
N THR A 106 -3.24 -9.53 24.11
CA THR A 106 -2.32 -8.79 24.99
C THR A 106 -1.46 -9.71 25.86
N ASN A 107 -1.99 -10.84 26.33
CA ASN A 107 -1.22 -11.83 27.07
C ASN A 107 -0.16 -12.51 26.20
N LEU A 108 -0.47 -12.81 24.94
CA LEU A 108 0.50 -13.36 24.00
C LEU A 108 1.70 -12.43 23.85
N VAL A 109 1.47 -11.13 23.63
CA VAL A 109 2.54 -10.12 23.56
C VAL A 109 3.34 -10.08 24.86
N ARG A 110 2.67 -10.14 26.03
CA ARG A 110 3.34 -10.13 27.33
C ARG A 110 4.20 -11.37 27.55
N GLN A 111 3.73 -12.54 27.14
CA GLN A 111 4.46 -13.81 27.25
C GLN A 111 5.71 -13.82 26.37
N GLU A 112 5.60 -13.38 25.12
CA GLU A 112 6.73 -13.25 24.20
C GLU A 112 7.84 -12.34 24.77
N LEU A 113 7.45 -11.22 25.36
CA LEU A 113 8.40 -10.26 25.94
C LEU A 113 8.93 -10.67 27.31
N ALA A 114 8.19 -11.47 28.09
CA ALA A 114 8.64 -11.96 29.38
C ALA A 114 9.90 -12.85 29.30
N ALA A 115 10.15 -13.46 28.12
CA ALA A 115 11.37 -14.22 27.85
C ALA A 115 12.62 -13.33 27.69
N THR A 116 12.48 -12.00 27.76
CA THR A 116 13.58 -11.03 27.59
C THR A 116 13.81 -10.29 28.90
N GLU A 117 14.90 -10.65 29.61
CA GLU A 117 15.15 -10.22 31.00
C GLU A 117 15.20 -8.70 31.21
N GLU A 118 15.59 -7.91 30.23
CA GLU A 118 15.78 -6.46 30.36
C GLU A 118 14.57 -5.62 29.91
N VAL A 119 13.55 -6.25 29.34
CA VAL A 119 12.33 -5.55 28.86
C VAL A 119 11.34 -5.38 30.01
N LYS A 120 11.11 -4.13 30.41
CA LYS A 120 10.06 -3.78 31.39
C LYS A 120 8.84 -3.25 30.68
N ILE A 121 7.77 -4.05 30.65
CA ILE A 121 6.51 -3.65 30.03
C ILE A 121 5.84 -2.56 30.89
N GLN A 122 5.57 -1.40 30.28
CA GLN A 122 4.78 -0.35 30.90
C GLN A 122 3.30 -0.60 30.67
N TYR A 123 2.91 -0.87 29.41
CA TYR A 123 1.58 -1.32 29.05
C TYR A 123 1.60 -2.16 27.76
N VAL A 124 0.62 -3.03 27.62
CA VAL A 124 0.16 -3.64 26.39
C VAL A 124 -1.35 -3.52 26.42
N GLU A 125 -1.92 -2.82 25.48
CA GLU A 125 -3.35 -2.49 25.45
C GLU A 125 -3.92 -2.68 24.05
N LEU A 126 -5.13 -3.21 23.97
CA LEU A 126 -5.92 -3.25 22.75
C LEU A 126 -7.02 -2.20 22.85
N VAL A 127 -7.00 -1.26 21.94
CA VAL A 127 -7.91 -0.10 21.95
C VAL A 127 -8.57 0.12 20.59
N ASP A 128 -9.67 0.82 20.56
CA ASP A 128 -10.23 1.37 19.34
C ASP A 128 -9.29 2.47 18.80
N PRO A 129 -8.88 2.43 17.51
CA PRO A 129 -7.86 3.34 16.99
C PRO A 129 -8.28 4.82 16.95
N LEU A 130 -9.58 5.13 16.95
CA LEU A 130 -10.09 6.51 16.87
C LEU A 130 -10.38 7.09 18.26
N SER A 131 -11.09 6.33 19.09
CA SER A 131 -11.48 6.79 20.44
C SER A 131 -10.40 6.54 21.49
N LEU A 132 -9.46 5.63 21.23
CA LEU A 132 -8.43 5.13 22.14
C LEU A 132 -9.02 4.49 23.41
N GLN A 133 -10.28 4.10 23.38
CA GLN A 133 -10.91 3.37 24.46
C GLN A 133 -10.54 1.89 24.38
N SER A 134 -10.29 1.27 25.52
CA SER A 134 -10.04 -0.17 25.60
C SER A 134 -11.24 -0.96 25.06
N ILE A 135 -10.96 -1.98 24.26
CA ILE A 135 -11.96 -2.90 23.72
C ILE A 135 -11.71 -4.32 24.25
N GLU A 136 -12.77 -5.06 24.52
CA GLU A 136 -12.67 -6.44 24.98
C GLU A 136 -12.47 -7.43 23.84
N GLN A 137 -13.00 -7.09 22.65
CA GLN A 137 -12.91 -7.91 21.44
C GLN A 137 -12.82 -7.03 20.20
N ILE A 138 -12.09 -7.49 19.19
CA ILE A 138 -12.01 -6.84 17.90
C ILE A 138 -13.25 -7.20 17.07
N LYS A 139 -14.13 -6.23 16.85
CA LYS A 139 -15.31 -6.39 15.99
C LYS A 139 -14.96 -6.18 14.52
N GLN A 140 -14.29 -5.08 14.19
CA GLN A 140 -13.83 -4.71 12.86
C GLN A 140 -12.35 -4.34 12.87
N ILE A 141 -11.94 -3.45 13.78
CA ILE A 141 -10.59 -2.92 13.87
C ILE A 141 -10.20 -2.77 15.35
N GLY A 142 -8.93 -3.02 15.65
CA GLY A 142 -8.32 -2.76 16.95
C GLY A 142 -6.89 -2.27 16.77
N LEU A 143 -6.41 -1.44 17.66
CA LEU A 143 -5.03 -0.98 17.75
C LEU A 143 -4.40 -1.68 18.95
N LEU A 144 -3.47 -2.59 18.69
CA LEU A 144 -2.66 -3.23 19.73
C LEU A 144 -1.40 -2.39 19.93
N ALA A 145 -1.36 -1.66 21.04
CA ALA A 145 -0.32 -0.71 21.37
C ALA A 145 0.53 -1.18 22.54
N ILE A 146 1.84 -0.93 22.47
CA ILE A 146 2.80 -1.31 23.49
C ILE A 146 3.71 -0.15 23.86
N ALA A 147 4.06 -0.08 25.14
CA ALA A 147 5.19 0.69 25.62
C ALA A 147 6.03 -0.15 26.57
N VAL A 148 7.34 -0.12 26.36
CA VAL A 148 8.32 -0.83 27.18
C VAL A 148 9.47 0.10 27.53
N TYR A 149 10.16 -0.25 28.60
CA TYR A 149 11.49 0.25 28.93
C TYR A 149 12.52 -0.84 28.63
N LEU A 150 13.56 -0.47 27.93
CA LEU A 150 14.76 -1.28 27.73
C LEU A 150 15.93 -0.47 28.31
N GLY A 151 16.51 -0.94 29.40
CA GLY A 151 17.36 -0.10 30.23
C GLY A 151 16.64 1.18 30.67
N SER A 152 17.21 2.35 30.34
CA SER A 152 16.61 3.67 30.58
C SER A 152 15.74 4.18 29.42
N THR A 153 15.76 3.51 28.27
CA THR A 153 15.11 3.97 27.03
C THR A 153 13.66 3.49 26.96
N ARG A 154 12.71 4.43 26.84
CA ARG A 154 11.32 4.12 26.60
C ARG A 154 11.05 3.96 25.11
N LEU A 155 10.62 2.79 24.71
CA LEU A 155 10.23 2.44 23.34
C LEU A 155 8.72 2.25 23.25
N ILE A 156 8.14 2.63 22.13
CA ILE A 156 6.73 2.41 21.81
C ILE A 156 6.62 1.79 20.42
N ASP A 157 5.62 0.96 20.26
CA ASP A 157 5.23 0.42 18.95
C ASP A 157 3.74 0.08 18.96
N ASN A 158 3.19 -0.20 17.80
CA ASN A 158 1.81 -0.67 17.69
C ASN A 158 1.59 -1.42 16.37
N ILE A 159 0.47 -2.13 16.31
CA ILE A 159 -0.02 -2.77 15.10
C ILE A 159 -1.55 -2.65 15.04
N VAL A 160 -2.06 -2.38 13.85
CA VAL A 160 -3.51 -2.38 13.58
C VAL A 160 -3.93 -3.81 13.24
N LEU A 161 -4.94 -4.31 13.95
CA LEU A 161 -5.59 -5.60 13.72
C LEU A 161 -6.97 -5.32 13.13
N GLN A 162 -7.14 -5.60 11.85
CA GLN A 162 -8.38 -5.31 11.13
C GLN A 162 -8.97 -6.59 10.55
N LYS A 163 -10.26 -6.83 10.84
CA LYS A 163 -11.02 -7.95 10.28
C LYS A 163 -11.47 -7.55 8.88
N ARG A 164 -10.67 -7.92 7.90
CA ARG A 164 -10.97 -7.73 6.49
C ARG A 164 -10.70 -9.02 5.73
N GLN A 165 -11.28 -9.14 4.54
CA GLN A 165 -10.89 -10.21 3.62
C GLN A 165 -9.47 -9.94 3.11
N PRO A 166 -8.67 -10.98 2.79
CA PRO A 166 -7.31 -10.80 2.31
C PRO A 166 -7.22 -9.90 1.07
N ILE A 167 -6.12 -9.14 0.99
CA ILE A 167 -5.71 -8.41 -0.20
C ILE A 167 -4.51 -9.14 -0.80
N ILE A 168 -4.56 -9.35 -2.11
CA ILE A 168 -3.42 -9.86 -2.88
C ILE A 168 -2.82 -8.70 -3.68
N ALA A 169 -1.55 -8.41 -3.46
CA ALA A 169 -0.79 -7.42 -4.21
C ALA A 169 0.09 -8.13 -5.25
N ILE A 170 -0.10 -7.83 -6.54
CA ILE A 170 0.74 -8.37 -7.62
C ILE A 170 1.47 -7.23 -8.30
N ASP A 171 2.75 -7.10 -7.98
CA ASP A 171 3.65 -6.14 -8.60
C ASP A 171 4.58 -6.79 -9.63
N GLY A 172 5.20 -5.97 -10.46
CA GLY A 172 6.19 -6.42 -11.43
C GLY A 172 6.19 -5.59 -12.70
N PRO A 173 7.17 -5.81 -13.59
CA PRO A 173 7.38 -5.01 -14.79
C PRO A 173 6.27 -5.19 -15.83
N ALA A 174 6.24 -4.31 -16.83
CA ALA A 174 5.30 -4.40 -17.95
C ALA A 174 5.53 -5.68 -18.77
N GLY A 175 4.45 -6.35 -19.20
CA GLY A 175 4.53 -7.57 -20.02
C GLY A 175 4.83 -8.86 -19.26
N ALA A 176 4.93 -8.84 -17.91
CA ALA A 176 5.15 -10.04 -17.10
C ALA A 176 3.91 -10.97 -16.97
N GLY A 177 2.81 -10.66 -17.63
CA GLY A 177 1.59 -11.49 -17.57
C GLY A 177 0.66 -11.17 -16.40
N LYS A 178 0.96 -10.14 -15.59
CA LYS A 178 0.17 -9.79 -14.40
C LYS A 178 -1.33 -9.72 -14.65
N SER A 179 -1.77 -8.94 -15.62
CA SER A 179 -3.21 -8.69 -15.85
C SER A 179 -3.99 -9.96 -16.17
N THR A 180 -3.40 -10.89 -16.91
CA THR A 180 -4.02 -12.20 -17.23
C THR A 180 -4.14 -13.03 -15.97
N VAL A 181 -3.04 -13.16 -15.23
CA VAL A 181 -2.98 -13.94 -13.97
C VAL A 181 -3.91 -13.34 -12.92
N THR A 182 -3.83 -12.02 -12.69
CA THR A 182 -4.63 -11.32 -11.67
C THR A 182 -6.12 -11.44 -11.93
N ARG A 183 -6.55 -11.29 -13.18
CA ARG A 183 -7.95 -11.39 -13.58
C ARG A 183 -8.51 -12.81 -13.37
N SER A 184 -7.73 -13.81 -13.77
CA SER A 184 -8.11 -15.22 -13.57
C SER A 184 -8.20 -15.57 -12.08
N LEU A 185 -7.22 -15.14 -11.27
CA LEU A 185 -7.24 -15.34 -9.82
C LEU A 185 -8.43 -14.65 -9.17
N ALA A 186 -8.70 -13.39 -9.54
CA ALA A 186 -9.85 -12.64 -9.01
C ALA A 186 -11.15 -13.38 -9.24
N HIS A 187 -11.34 -13.93 -10.44
CA HIS A 187 -12.53 -14.70 -10.77
C HIS A 187 -12.61 -16.03 -9.98
N GLN A 188 -11.51 -16.77 -9.92
CA GLN A 188 -11.49 -18.07 -9.24
C GLN A 188 -11.67 -17.95 -7.71
N LEU A 189 -11.14 -16.88 -7.12
CA LEU A 189 -11.21 -16.61 -5.69
C LEU A 189 -12.41 -15.76 -5.28
N GLY A 190 -13.21 -15.26 -6.24
CA GLY A 190 -14.34 -14.37 -5.96
C GLY A 190 -13.90 -13.00 -5.40
N LEU A 191 -12.69 -12.55 -5.76
CA LEU A 191 -12.12 -11.28 -5.32
C LEU A 191 -12.39 -10.15 -6.33
N LEU A 192 -12.44 -8.91 -5.84
CA LEU A 192 -12.50 -7.73 -6.69
C LEU A 192 -11.16 -7.56 -7.44
N TYR A 193 -11.19 -7.47 -8.75
CA TYR A 193 -10.00 -7.16 -9.55
C TYR A 193 -9.78 -5.65 -9.66
N LEU A 194 -8.62 -5.17 -9.25
CA LEU A 194 -8.22 -3.78 -9.30
C LEU A 194 -7.09 -3.57 -10.32
N ASP A 195 -7.45 -3.14 -11.54
CA ASP A 195 -6.50 -2.73 -12.60
C ASP A 195 -6.01 -1.30 -12.36
N THR A 196 -4.96 -1.14 -11.55
CA THR A 196 -4.42 0.19 -11.28
C THR A 196 -3.80 0.83 -12.54
N GLY A 197 -3.26 0.02 -13.44
CA GLY A 197 -2.77 0.49 -14.73
C GLY A 197 -3.86 1.17 -15.57
N ALA A 198 -5.08 0.68 -15.54
CA ALA A 198 -6.22 1.34 -16.21
C ALA A 198 -6.55 2.69 -15.57
N MET A 199 -6.43 2.82 -14.24
CA MET A 199 -6.64 4.09 -13.54
C MET A 199 -5.64 5.16 -14.02
N TYR A 200 -4.35 4.84 -14.03
CA TYR A 200 -3.32 5.78 -14.53
C TYR A 200 -3.51 6.11 -16.00
N ARG A 201 -3.88 5.15 -16.85
CA ARG A 201 -4.21 5.40 -18.25
C ARG A 201 -5.43 6.30 -18.41
N ALA A 202 -6.45 6.15 -17.57
CA ALA A 202 -7.64 7.00 -17.62
C ALA A 202 -7.31 8.46 -17.28
N VAL A 203 -6.51 8.69 -16.25
CA VAL A 203 -6.02 10.04 -15.92
C VAL A 203 -5.15 10.60 -17.04
N THR A 204 -4.26 9.79 -17.64
CA THR A 204 -3.45 10.22 -18.78
C THR A 204 -4.33 10.66 -19.95
N TRP A 205 -5.34 9.88 -20.30
CA TRP A 205 -6.30 10.20 -21.35
C TRP A 205 -7.05 11.51 -21.03
N LEU A 206 -7.48 11.71 -19.80
CA LEU A 206 -8.17 12.93 -19.36
C LEU A 206 -7.27 14.16 -19.50
N VAL A 207 -6.02 14.09 -19.06
CA VAL A 207 -5.04 15.19 -19.16
C VAL A 207 -4.77 15.54 -20.64
N MET A 208 -4.52 14.53 -21.47
CA MET A 208 -4.30 14.74 -22.90
C MET A 208 -5.53 15.36 -23.60
N GLY A 209 -6.73 14.89 -23.24
CA GLY A 209 -7.99 15.41 -23.78
C GLY A 209 -8.35 16.83 -23.34
N SER A 210 -7.79 17.27 -22.21
CA SER A 210 -8.01 18.63 -21.68
C SER A 210 -7.08 19.70 -22.30
N GLY A 211 -6.09 19.30 -23.09
CA GLY A 211 -5.10 20.20 -23.66
C GLY A 211 -4.08 20.75 -22.67
N ILE A 212 -4.02 20.19 -21.45
CA ILE A 212 -3.03 20.54 -20.42
C ILE A 212 -1.69 19.90 -20.80
N ALA A 213 -0.60 20.66 -20.69
CA ALA A 213 0.74 20.12 -20.90
C ALA A 213 1.06 19.06 -19.84
N LEU A 214 1.71 17.95 -20.27
CA LEU A 214 1.98 16.81 -19.38
C LEU A 214 2.94 17.13 -18.23
N ASP A 215 3.62 18.24 -18.26
CA ASP A 215 4.53 18.79 -17.24
C ASP A 215 3.91 19.95 -16.43
N ASP A 216 2.68 20.36 -16.73
CA ASP A 216 1.96 21.33 -15.90
C ASP A 216 1.34 20.68 -14.67
N HIS A 217 2.17 20.46 -13.64
CA HIS A 217 1.78 19.79 -12.41
C HIS A 217 0.61 20.47 -11.70
N GLN A 218 0.52 21.81 -11.74
CA GLN A 218 -0.52 22.56 -11.04
C GLN A 218 -1.88 22.44 -11.75
N ALA A 219 -1.89 22.58 -13.08
CA ALA A 219 -3.11 22.41 -13.86
C ALA A 219 -3.64 20.97 -13.77
N ILE A 220 -2.75 19.98 -13.77
CA ILE A 220 -3.13 18.57 -13.57
C ILE A 220 -3.70 18.35 -12.17
N ALA A 221 -3.07 18.88 -11.12
CA ALA A 221 -3.60 18.78 -9.75
C ALA A 221 -5.01 19.38 -9.63
N ASN A 222 -5.24 20.52 -10.26
CA ASN A 222 -6.57 21.15 -10.28
C ASN A 222 -7.60 20.29 -11.03
N LEU A 223 -7.23 19.70 -12.18
CA LEU A 223 -8.09 18.81 -12.96
C LEU A 223 -8.55 17.58 -12.15
N LEU A 224 -7.72 17.12 -11.21
CA LEU A 224 -7.98 15.93 -10.41
C LEU A 224 -8.86 16.19 -9.18
N GLN A 225 -9.17 17.44 -8.83
CA GLN A 225 -10.00 17.74 -7.65
C GLN A 225 -11.37 17.07 -7.74
N ASP A 226 -12.05 17.21 -8.88
CA ASP A 226 -13.38 16.67 -9.14
C ASP A 226 -13.35 15.35 -9.92
N LEU A 227 -12.26 14.59 -9.85
CA LEU A 227 -12.12 13.33 -10.56
C LEU A 227 -13.14 12.30 -10.06
N ASP A 228 -14.07 11.88 -10.93
CA ASP A 228 -14.93 10.70 -10.77
C ASP A 228 -14.42 9.57 -11.66
N LEU A 229 -13.75 8.58 -11.07
CA LEU A 229 -13.19 7.42 -11.76
C LEU A 229 -13.84 6.15 -11.21
N LYS A 230 -14.44 5.36 -12.09
CA LYS A 230 -15.11 4.11 -11.75
C LYS A 230 -14.55 2.96 -12.59
N LEU A 231 -14.25 1.87 -11.91
CA LEU A 231 -13.90 0.60 -12.52
C LEU A 231 -15.05 -0.38 -12.30
N THR A 232 -15.40 -1.10 -13.35
CA THR A 232 -16.45 -2.13 -13.31
C THR A 232 -15.91 -3.40 -13.94
N SER A 233 -16.19 -4.54 -13.30
CA SER A 233 -15.84 -5.85 -13.86
C SER A 233 -16.57 -6.07 -15.20
N PRO A 234 -15.88 -6.59 -16.21
CA PRO A 234 -16.49 -6.90 -17.48
C PRO A 234 -17.42 -8.13 -17.37
N SER A 235 -18.30 -8.31 -18.34
CA SER A 235 -19.21 -9.46 -18.43
C SER A 235 -18.50 -10.79 -18.73
N SER A 236 -17.27 -10.76 -19.20
CA SER A 236 -16.42 -11.94 -19.49
C SER A 236 -14.99 -11.67 -19.06
N MET A 237 -14.28 -12.73 -18.66
CA MET A 237 -12.87 -12.64 -18.28
C MET A 237 -11.93 -12.22 -19.42
N ASP A 238 -12.33 -12.46 -20.65
CA ASP A 238 -11.54 -12.08 -21.83
C ASP A 238 -11.60 -10.58 -22.14
N LEU A 239 -12.58 -9.90 -21.55
CA LEU A 239 -12.76 -8.47 -21.74
C LEU A 239 -11.97 -7.67 -20.69
N PRO A 240 -11.47 -6.49 -21.07
CA PRO A 240 -10.80 -5.61 -20.14
C PRO A 240 -11.78 -5.00 -19.12
N THR A 241 -11.25 -4.59 -17.95
CA THR A 241 -11.99 -3.77 -17.00
C THR A 241 -12.63 -2.57 -17.68
N ILE A 242 -13.93 -2.37 -17.43
CA ILE A 242 -14.67 -1.22 -17.94
C ILE A 242 -14.31 0.00 -17.10
N VAL A 243 -13.95 1.09 -17.77
CA VAL A 243 -13.47 2.31 -17.13
C VAL A 243 -14.35 3.48 -17.52
N HIS A 244 -14.90 4.15 -16.50
CA HIS A 244 -15.60 5.43 -16.65
C HIS A 244 -14.81 6.52 -15.95
N ILE A 245 -14.64 7.65 -16.62
CA ILE A 245 -14.02 8.86 -16.06
C ILE A 245 -14.93 10.06 -16.32
N ASN A 246 -15.34 10.76 -15.25
CA ASN A 246 -16.25 11.89 -15.30
C ASN A 246 -17.55 11.58 -16.08
N GLY A 247 -18.08 10.36 -15.88
CA GLY A 247 -19.30 9.88 -16.53
C GLY A 247 -19.13 9.34 -17.95
N GLN A 248 -17.96 9.44 -18.55
CA GLN A 248 -17.67 8.92 -19.89
C GLN A 248 -16.98 7.56 -19.83
N GLU A 249 -17.46 6.56 -20.59
CA GLU A 249 -16.75 5.30 -20.78
C GLU A 249 -15.54 5.50 -21.70
N VAL A 250 -14.36 5.09 -21.21
CA VAL A 250 -13.08 5.28 -21.89
C VAL A 250 -12.28 3.98 -22.05
N THR A 251 -12.92 2.84 -21.86
CA THR A 251 -12.32 1.50 -21.82
C THR A 251 -11.35 1.22 -22.97
N THR A 252 -11.73 1.54 -24.18
CA THR A 252 -10.90 1.37 -25.38
C THR A 252 -9.94 2.55 -25.57
N ALA A 253 -10.41 3.77 -25.33
CA ALA A 253 -9.65 5.01 -25.56
C ALA A 253 -8.36 5.08 -24.72
N ILE A 254 -8.37 4.54 -23.50
CA ILE A 254 -7.20 4.53 -22.61
C ILE A 254 -6.12 3.50 -22.99
N ARG A 255 -6.37 2.66 -23.99
CA ARG A 255 -5.45 1.58 -24.42
C ARG A 255 -4.75 1.87 -25.74
N THR A 256 -4.88 3.07 -26.28
CA THR A 256 -4.19 3.53 -27.47
C THR A 256 -2.68 3.59 -27.26
N PRO A 257 -1.86 3.45 -28.31
CA PRO A 257 -0.41 3.62 -28.24
C PRO A 257 -0.01 4.99 -27.67
N GLU A 258 -0.75 6.05 -28.02
CA GLU A 258 -0.50 7.41 -27.59
C GLU A 258 -0.66 7.57 -26.07
N VAL A 259 -1.76 7.09 -25.48
CA VAL A 259 -1.96 7.08 -24.03
C VAL A 259 -0.88 6.23 -23.35
N THR A 260 -0.57 5.07 -23.93
CA THR A 260 0.44 4.15 -23.37
C THR A 260 1.84 4.77 -23.32
N ALA A 261 2.21 5.58 -24.30
CA ALA A 261 3.50 6.27 -24.35
C ALA A 261 3.64 7.33 -23.22
N ASN A 262 2.53 7.96 -22.82
CA ASN A 262 2.52 9.08 -21.88
C ASN A 262 2.20 8.67 -20.44
N VAL A 263 1.74 7.44 -20.20
CA VAL A 263 1.28 7.01 -18.86
C VAL A 263 2.38 7.08 -17.80
N SER A 264 3.64 6.79 -18.13
CA SER A 264 4.74 6.82 -17.16
C SER A 264 5.04 8.24 -16.67
N ALA A 265 4.94 9.24 -17.54
CA ALA A 265 5.13 10.66 -17.18
C ALA A 265 4.04 11.14 -16.21
N ILE A 266 2.79 10.80 -16.48
CA ILE A 266 1.65 11.15 -15.61
C ILE A 266 1.71 10.36 -14.30
N ALA A 267 2.04 9.07 -14.33
CA ALA A 267 2.16 8.24 -13.13
C ALA A 267 3.33 8.63 -12.21
N ALA A 268 4.30 9.40 -12.68
CA ALA A 268 5.39 9.93 -11.85
C ALA A 268 4.99 11.19 -11.05
N GLN A 269 3.85 11.82 -11.35
CA GLN A 269 3.42 13.05 -10.71
C GLN A 269 2.82 12.81 -9.32
N ALA A 270 3.25 13.59 -8.34
CA ALA A 270 2.83 13.45 -6.95
C ALA A 270 1.31 13.56 -6.77
N ALA A 271 0.68 14.59 -7.36
CA ALA A 271 -0.76 14.82 -7.25
C ALA A 271 -1.60 13.69 -7.85
N VAL A 272 -1.17 13.14 -9.00
CA VAL A 272 -1.84 11.99 -9.64
C VAL A 272 -1.74 10.76 -8.75
N ARG A 273 -0.55 10.46 -8.26
CA ARG A 273 -0.34 9.30 -7.38
C ARG A 273 -1.17 9.40 -6.11
N GLU A 274 -1.11 10.54 -5.47
CA GLU A 274 -1.82 10.78 -4.24
C GLU A 274 -3.33 10.55 -4.40
N LYS A 275 -3.94 11.15 -5.44
CA LYS A 275 -5.36 10.96 -5.72
C LYS A 275 -5.70 9.50 -5.99
N LEU A 276 -4.92 8.83 -6.86
CA LEU A 276 -5.21 7.46 -7.24
C LEU A 276 -4.91 6.45 -6.12
N VAL A 277 -3.83 6.62 -5.35
CA VAL A 277 -3.53 5.77 -4.19
C VAL A 277 -4.63 5.89 -3.13
N GLN A 278 -5.11 7.10 -2.84
CA GLN A 278 -6.24 7.30 -1.93
C GLN A 278 -7.48 6.52 -2.38
N MET A 279 -7.83 6.60 -3.66
CA MET A 279 -8.97 5.85 -4.21
C MET A 279 -8.77 4.34 -4.13
N GLN A 280 -7.57 3.85 -4.44
CA GLN A 280 -7.21 2.42 -4.35
C GLN A 280 -7.34 1.93 -2.90
N GLN A 281 -6.82 2.68 -1.93
CA GLN A 281 -6.90 2.35 -0.51
C GLN A 281 -8.35 2.32 0.00
N GLN A 282 -9.20 3.25 -0.44
CA GLN A 282 -10.63 3.23 -0.12
C GLN A 282 -11.32 1.95 -0.61
N TRP A 283 -10.99 1.47 -1.82
CA TRP A 283 -11.51 0.20 -2.32
C TRP A 283 -10.99 -1.01 -1.54
N GLY A 284 -9.78 -0.91 -0.97
CA GLY A 284 -9.17 -1.93 -0.12
C GLY A 284 -9.64 -1.96 1.33
N GLU A 285 -10.43 -1.01 1.80
CA GLU A 285 -10.83 -0.91 3.22
C GLU A 285 -11.49 -2.20 3.75
N LYS A 286 -12.29 -2.86 2.92
CA LYS A 286 -12.97 -4.11 3.27
C LYS A 286 -12.15 -5.35 2.92
N GLY A 287 -11.01 -5.19 2.25
CA GLY A 287 -10.27 -6.29 1.65
C GLY A 287 -11.07 -7.00 0.54
N GLY A 288 -10.75 -8.26 0.31
CA GLY A 288 -11.42 -9.07 -0.71
C GLY A 288 -11.09 -8.64 -2.13
N LEU A 289 -9.88 -8.13 -2.34
CA LEU A 289 -9.43 -7.67 -3.65
C LEU A 289 -8.04 -8.21 -4.01
N ILE A 290 -7.82 -8.26 -5.31
CA ILE A 290 -6.51 -8.50 -5.89
C ILE A 290 -6.16 -7.29 -6.77
N ALA A 291 -5.05 -6.64 -6.47
CA ALA A 291 -4.59 -5.45 -7.19
C ALA A 291 -3.29 -5.75 -7.94
N GLU A 292 -3.20 -5.27 -9.17
CA GLU A 292 -1.97 -5.32 -9.93
C GLU A 292 -1.37 -3.93 -10.17
N GLY A 293 -0.04 -3.86 -10.15
CA GLY A 293 0.66 -2.59 -10.39
C GLY A 293 2.18 -2.69 -10.45
N ARG A 294 2.83 -1.68 -9.85
CA ARG A 294 4.28 -1.54 -9.73
C ARG A 294 4.73 -1.35 -8.29
N ASP A 295 3.83 -0.89 -7.46
CA ASP A 295 4.09 -0.46 -6.09
C ASP A 295 2.89 -0.78 -5.17
N ILE A 296 2.13 -1.79 -5.51
CA ILE A 296 0.95 -2.20 -4.73
C ILE A 296 1.39 -2.68 -3.35
N GLY A 297 2.32 -3.63 -3.28
CA GLY A 297 2.80 -4.21 -2.03
C GLY A 297 3.79 -3.32 -1.25
N THR A 298 4.35 -2.28 -1.90
CA THR A 298 5.28 -1.36 -1.23
C THR A 298 4.63 -0.06 -0.76
N ASN A 299 3.63 0.44 -1.49
CA ASN A 299 3.05 1.78 -1.26
C ASN A 299 1.53 1.78 -1.10
N VAL A 300 0.78 1.06 -1.93
CA VAL A 300 -0.70 1.11 -1.90
C VAL A 300 -1.26 0.27 -0.77
N PHE A 301 -0.86 -1.00 -0.70
CA PHE A 301 -1.25 -1.98 0.32
C PHE A 301 -0.01 -2.62 0.96
N PRO A 302 0.78 -1.85 1.72
CA PRO A 302 1.99 -2.38 2.36
C PRO A 302 1.70 -3.45 3.43
N ASP A 303 0.44 -3.59 3.81
CA ASP A 303 -0.10 -4.57 4.75
C ASP A 303 -0.93 -5.68 4.06
N ALA A 304 -0.85 -5.81 2.72
CA ALA A 304 -1.49 -6.90 1.99
C ALA A 304 -1.04 -8.27 2.54
N GLU A 305 -2.00 -9.18 2.69
CA GLU A 305 -1.78 -10.50 3.27
C GLU A 305 -0.93 -11.40 2.37
N LEU A 306 -1.01 -11.20 1.03
CA LEU A 306 -0.16 -11.88 0.06
C LEU A 306 0.43 -10.88 -0.93
N LYS A 307 1.76 -10.88 -1.05
CA LYS A 307 2.48 -10.03 -1.99
C LYS A 307 3.28 -10.88 -2.95
N ILE A 308 3.05 -10.69 -4.24
CA ILE A 308 3.74 -11.39 -5.32
C ILE A 308 4.47 -10.37 -6.18
N PHE A 309 5.74 -10.61 -6.45
CA PHE A 309 6.48 -9.89 -7.46
C PHE A 309 6.63 -10.79 -8.69
N LEU A 310 5.71 -10.63 -9.66
CA LEU A 310 5.66 -11.42 -10.88
C LEU A 310 6.56 -10.80 -11.94
N THR A 311 7.57 -11.52 -12.37
CA THR A 311 8.56 -11.07 -13.35
C THR A 311 8.81 -12.10 -14.44
N ALA A 312 9.41 -11.66 -15.53
CA ALA A 312 9.96 -12.47 -16.62
C ALA A 312 11.10 -11.67 -17.27
N THR A 313 12.01 -12.37 -17.95
CA THR A 313 13.11 -11.71 -18.67
C THR A 313 12.59 -10.75 -19.75
N PRO A 314 13.30 -9.66 -20.06
CA PRO A 314 12.91 -8.72 -21.13
C PRO A 314 12.69 -9.42 -22.46
N ALA A 315 13.51 -10.42 -22.79
CA ALA A 315 13.39 -11.22 -24.01
C ALA A 315 12.07 -12.00 -24.05
N GLU A 316 11.69 -12.67 -22.94
CA GLU A 316 10.44 -13.41 -22.87
C GLU A 316 9.23 -12.46 -22.93
N ARG A 317 9.29 -11.33 -22.25
CA ARG A 317 8.23 -10.29 -22.31
C ARG A 317 8.08 -9.68 -23.71
N ALA A 318 9.17 -9.51 -24.45
CA ALA A 318 9.13 -9.09 -25.84
C ALA A 318 8.43 -10.13 -26.72
N ARG A 319 8.74 -11.42 -26.55
CA ARG A 319 8.06 -12.53 -27.25
C ARG A 319 6.57 -12.56 -26.99
N ARG A 320 6.15 -12.43 -25.70
CA ARG A 320 4.74 -12.41 -25.29
C ARG A 320 3.97 -11.20 -25.85
N ARG A 321 4.64 -10.07 -26.00
CA ARG A 321 4.03 -8.83 -26.52
C ARG A 321 3.90 -8.79 -28.05
N LEU A 322 4.73 -9.54 -28.75
CA LEU A 322 4.76 -9.54 -30.22
C LEU A 322 3.42 -9.88 -30.88
N PRO A 323 2.70 -10.95 -30.46
CA PRO A 323 1.38 -11.28 -31.02
C PRO A 323 0.33 -10.17 -30.80
N ASP A 324 0.35 -9.50 -29.64
CA ASP A 324 -0.59 -8.43 -29.34
C ASP A 324 -0.39 -7.22 -30.26
N LEU A 325 0.87 -6.87 -30.57
CA LEU A 325 1.21 -5.79 -31.47
C LEU A 325 0.84 -6.14 -32.92
N GLN A 326 1.07 -7.39 -33.35
CA GLN A 326 0.66 -7.89 -34.65
C GLN A 326 -0.86 -7.87 -34.83
N ALA A 327 -1.62 -8.24 -33.79
CA ALA A 327 -3.08 -8.15 -33.80
C ALA A 327 -3.59 -6.71 -33.88
N GLN A 328 -2.80 -5.73 -33.45
CA GLN A 328 -3.07 -4.30 -33.61
C GLN A 328 -2.64 -3.74 -34.98
N GLY A 329 -2.15 -4.58 -35.90
CA GLY A 329 -1.74 -4.21 -37.26
C GLY A 329 -0.31 -3.69 -37.37
N ILE A 330 0.50 -3.79 -36.31
CA ILE A 330 1.92 -3.42 -36.33
C ILE A 330 2.73 -4.68 -36.67
N ASN A 331 3.10 -4.82 -37.95
CA ASN A 331 3.72 -6.07 -38.44
C ASN A 331 5.24 -5.97 -38.62
N ASP A 332 5.80 -4.77 -38.72
CA ASP A 332 7.24 -4.56 -38.87
C ASP A 332 7.87 -4.26 -37.50
N ILE A 333 8.06 -5.33 -36.69
CA ILE A 333 8.52 -5.23 -35.31
C ILE A 333 9.89 -5.91 -35.22
N ASP A 334 10.91 -5.14 -34.89
CA ASP A 334 12.21 -5.66 -34.47
C ASP A 334 12.14 -6.13 -33.01
N LEU A 335 12.29 -7.44 -32.82
CA LEU A 335 12.24 -8.04 -31.50
C LEU A 335 13.34 -7.53 -30.56
N GLN A 336 14.54 -7.24 -31.08
CA GLN A 336 15.63 -6.66 -30.29
C GLN A 336 15.31 -5.24 -29.87
N GLN A 337 14.73 -4.44 -30.75
CA GLN A 337 14.30 -3.10 -30.41
C GLN A 337 13.17 -3.12 -29.37
N LEU A 338 12.23 -4.04 -29.51
CA LEU A 338 11.15 -4.22 -28.52
C LEU A 338 11.70 -4.61 -27.14
N GLU A 339 12.69 -5.49 -27.09
CA GLU A 339 13.37 -5.85 -25.85
C GLU A 339 14.06 -4.65 -25.19
N GLN A 340 14.80 -3.85 -25.97
CA GLN A 340 15.45 -2.63 -25.49
C GLN A 340 14.42 -1.59 -24.98
N ASP A 341 13.30 -1.45 -25.66
CA ASP A 341 12.23 -0.54 -25.23
C ASP A 341 11.59 -1.01 -23.90
N ILE A 342 11.46 -2.32 -23.71
CA ILE A 342 11.01 -2.92 -22.46
C ILE A 342 12.01 -2.64 -21.33
N GLN A 343 13.31 -2.87 -21.58
CA GLN A 343 14.37 -2.60 -20.60
C GLN A 343 14.40 -1.13 -20.18
N ARG A 344 14.36 -0.22 -21.16
CA ARG A 344 14.32 1.23 -20.88
C ARG A 344 13.13 1.63 -20.04
N ARG A 345 11.96 1.03 -20.28
CA ARG A 345 10.76 1.28 -19.49
C ARG A 345 10.91 0.76 -18.05
N ASP A 346 11.51 -0.42 -17.86
CA ASP A 346 11.78 -0.98 -16.54
C ASP A 346 12.74 -0.10 -15.74
N GLU A 347 13.77 0.43 -16.40
CA GLU A 347 14.70 1.39 -15.79
C GLU A 347 13.98 2.68 -15.37
N GLN A 348 13.08 3.19 -16.19
CA GLN A 348 12.26 4.36 -15.84
C GLN A 348 11.35 4.08 -14.65
N ASP A 349 10.65 2.93 -14.65
CA ASP A 349 9.75 2.55 -13.55
C ASP A 349 10.55 2.31 -12.25
N SER A 350 11.76 1.74 -12.32
CA SER A 350 12.59 1.44 -11.15
C SER A 350 13.34 2.65 -10.58
N ASN A 351 13.67 3.63 -11.42
CA ASN A 351 14.44 4.82 -11.02
C ASN A 351 13.57 6.06 -10.74
N ARG A 352 12.24 5.95 -10.84
CA ARG A 352 11.38 7.10 -10.54
C ARG A 352 11.48 7.49 -9.06
N ALA A 353 11.46 8.80 -8.78
CA ALA A 353 11.65 9.35 -7.44
C ALA A 353 10.53 8.98 -6.47
N ILE A 354 9.29 8.78 -6.97
CA ILE A 354 8.11 8.46 -6.16
C ILE A 354 7.63 7.06 -6.51
N ALA A 355 7.54 6.19 -5.50
CA ALA A 355 7.06 4.82 -5.59
C ALA A 355 7.68 4.03 -6.76
N PRO A 356 8.99 3.79 -6.75
CA PRO A 356 9.69 3.03 -7.78
C PRO A 356 9.15 1.59 -7.88
N LEU A 357 9.31 0.98 -9.06
CA LEU A 357 9.10 -0.46 -9.19
C LEU A 357 10.16 -1.20 -8.36
N LYS A 358 9.75 -1.69 -7.21
CA LYS A 358 10.61 -2.42 -6.27
C LYS A 358 9.83 -3.58 -5.67
N LYS A 359 10.46 -4.74 -5.56
CA LYS A 359 9.92 -5.86 -4.81
C LYS A 359 9.80 -5.47 -3.34
N ALA A 360 8.64 -5.67 -2.72
CA ALA A 360 8.49 -5.51 -1.27
C ALA A 360 9.34 -6.58 -0.55
N ASP A 361 9.84 -6.24 0.63
CA ASP A 361 10.79 -7.12 1.35
C ASP A 361 10.13 -8.46 1.73
N ASP A 362 8.82 -8.48 1.94
CA ASP A 362 7.99 -9.65 2.24
C ASP A 362 7.28 -10.24 1.00
N ALA A 363 7.57 -9.73 -0.21
CA ALA A 363 6.98 -10.26 -1.43
C ALA A 363 7.70 -11.53 -1.92
N ILE A 364 6.89 -12.52 -2.32
CA ILE A 364 7.37 -13.72 -2.99
C ILE A 364 7.64 -13.38 -4.44
N GLU A 365 8.88 -13.61 -4.88
CA GLU A 365 9.25 -13.42 -6.29
C GLU A 365 8.89 -14.65 -7.10
N LEU A 366 8.18 -14.42 -8.21
CA LEU A 366 7.77 -15.47 -9.14
C LEU A 366 8.26 -15.14 -10.54
N ILE A 367 9.25 -15.90 -11.00
CA ILE A 367 9.80 -15.78 -12.36
C ILE A 367 8.98 -16.70 -13.27
N SER A 368 8.38 -16.14 -14.31
CA SER A 368 7.42 -16.84 -15.16
C SER A 368 7.96 -17.23 -16.54
N ASP A 369 9.28 -17.19 -16.76
CA ASP A 369 9.87 -17.48 -18.09
C ASP A 369 9.50 -18.89 -18.60
N ASP A 370 9.61 -19.88 -17.73
CA ASP A 370 9.37 -21.29 -18.06
C ASP A 370 8.01 -21.81 -17.53
N LEU A 371 7.14 -20.91 -17.06
CA LEU A 371 5.85 -21.26 -16.50
C LEU A 371 4.71 -20.89 -17.44
N SER A 372 3.76 -21.80 -17.60
CA SER A 372 2.46 -21.50 -18.19
C SER A 372 1.65 -20.57 -17.26
N ILE A 373 0.66 -19.88 -17.82
CA ILE A 373 -0.26 -19.04 -17.05
C ILE A 373 -0.95 -19.85 -15.94
N ASP A 374 -1.36 -21.07 -16.24
CA ASP A 374 -2.06 -21.96 -15.30
C ASP A 374 -1.15 -22.37 -14.13
N GLU A 375 0.14 -22.63 -14.38
CA GLU A 375 1.10 -22.94 -13.31
C GLU A 375 1.35 -21.74 -12.41
N VAL A 376 1.46 -20.53 -12.97
CA VAL A 376 1.56 -19.28 -12.19
C VAL A 376 0.31 -19.10 -11.33
N ILE A 377 -0.89 -19.24 -11.90
CA ILE A 377 -2.16 -19.11 -11.17
C ILE A 377 -2.22 -20.14 -10.04
N LYS A 378 -1.91 -21.40 -10.32
CA LYS A 378 -1.92 -22.48 -9.32
C LYS A 378 -0.96 -22.15 -8.17
N THR A 379 0.25 -21.74 -8.48
CA THR A 379 1.25 -21.38 -7.45
C THR A 379 0.72 -20.27 -6.53
N ILE A 380 0.10 -19.23 -7.09
CA ILE A 380 -0.44 -18.13 -6.28
C ILE A 380 -1.67 -18.58 -5.48
N MET A 381 -2.52 -19.45 -6.04
CA MET A 381 -3.64 -20.05 -5.31
C MET A 381 -3.19 -20.90 -4.12
N ASP A 382 -2.14 -21.71 -4.30
CA ASP A 382 -1.58 -22.55 -3.23
C ASP A 382 -1.00 -21.65 -2.10
N LEU A 383 -0.39 -20.52 -2.44
CA LEU A 383 0.08 -19.52 -1.48
C LEU A 383 -1.08 -18.82 -0.76
N TYR A 384 -2.14 -18.47 -1.49
CA TYR A 384 -3.33 -17.84 -0.91
C TYR A 384 -4.05 -18.73 0.09
N GLN A 385 -4.05 -20.05 -0.09
CA GLN A 385 -4.65 -21.00 0.85
C GLN A 385 -3.88 -21.11 2.17
N GLN A 386 -2.67 -20.60 2.24
CA GLN A 386 -1.80 -20.65 3.43
C GLN A 386 -1.92 -19.41 4.33
N ILE A 387 -2.66 -18.39 3.88
CA ILE A 387 -2.93 -17.15 4.63
C ILE A 387 -4.36 -17.13 5.14
#